data_7de935c7a3ae3f4ac37e336d26f0dd0c
#
_entry.id   7de935c7a3ae3f4ac37e336d26f0dd0c
#
_cell.length_a   1.000
_cell.length_b   1.000
_cell.length_c   1.000
_cell.angle_alpha   90.00
_cell.angle_beta   90.00
_cell.angle_gamma   90.00
#
_symmetry.space_group_name_H-M   'P 1'
#
loop_
_entity.id
_entity.type
_entity.pdbx_description
1 polymer ?
#
loop_
_entity_poly.entity_id
_entity_poly.type
_entity_poly.pdbx_seq_one_letter_code
_entity_poly.pdbx_strand_id
1 'polypeptide(L)'
;FIIYWGMLAFSFRFYGRFIINRGFDRSKLEGWTINLSRLFLKKSFKAPGVIQRLRRFADLYNDIFSTCDILLNPTLAHPVPKLGYLGPDVPFDKAFERIRNYVAFSPLQNVSGAPAISLPLGFCSNGLPLGVQFGAAFGHERELLELAFELEEARPWPTIVQGYETGNLNGTPA
;
A
#
# COMPACT_ATOMS: atom_id res chain seq x y z
N PHE A 1 1.73 -12.72 3.09
CA PHE A 1 1.21 -11.39 3.46
C PHE A 1 -0.14 -11.47 4.17
N ILE A 2 -1.19 -12.08 3.60
CA ILE A 2 -2.56 -12.12 4.13
C ILE A 2 -2.63 -12.67 5.57
N ILE A 3 -1.90 -13.75 5.85
CA ILE A 3 -1.85 -14.33 7.21
C ILE A 3 -1.17 -13.38 8.19
N TYR A 4 -0.11 -12.69 7.76
CA TYR A 4 0.57 -11.66 8.56
C TYR A 4 -0.36 -10.48 8.86
N TRP A 5 -1.08 -9.97 7.86
CA TRP A 5 -2.06 -8.91 8.06
C TRP A 5 -3.17 -9.31 9.05
N GLY A 6 -3.68 -10.54 8.90
CA GLY A 6 -4.62 -11.11 9.86
C GLY A 6 -4.03 -11.29 11.27
N MET A 7 -2.73 -11.60 11.39
CA MET A 7 -2.02 -11.69 12.67
C MET A 7 -1.93 -10.33 13.36
N LEU A 8 -1.65 -9.26 12.63
CA LEU A 8 -1.68 -7.90 13.18
C LEU A 8 -3.08 -7.52 13.68
N ALA A 9 -4.11 -7.78 12.90
CA ALA A 9 -5.49 -7.57 13.30
C ALA A 9 -5.89 -8.39 14.55
N PHE A 10 -5.42 -9.62 14.63
CA PHE A 10 -5.58 -10.47 15.81
C PHE A 10 -4.86 -9.86 17.03
N SER A 11 -3.64 -9.40 16.87
CA SER A 11 -2.87 -8.78 17.95
C SER A 11 -3.59 -7.53 18.49
N PHE A 12 -4.08 -6.66 17.64
CA PHE A 12 -4.88 -5.50 18.09
C PHE A 12 -6.16 -5.92 18.80
N ARG A 13 -6.87 -6.91 18.29
CA ARG A 13 -8.13 -7.37 18.88
C ARG A 13 -7.96 -7.96 20.27
N PHE A 14 -6.92 -8.74 20.52
CA PHE A 14 -6.74 -9.48 21.78
C PHE A 14 -5.73 -8.84 22.72
N TYR A 15 -4.73 -8.15 22.19
CA TYR A 15 -3.63 -7.57 22.94
C TYR A 15 -3.56 -6.03 22.84
N GLY A 16 -4.57 -5.37 22.26
CA GLY A 16 -4.56 -3.92 22.02
C GLY A 16 -4.34 -3.08 23.29
N ARG A 17 -4.83 -3.54 24.47
CA ARG A 17 -4.58 -2.88 25.76
C ARG A 17 -3.11 -2.88 26.18
N PHE A 18 -2.34 -3.86 25.72
CA PHE A 18 -0.91 -3.97 26.03
C PHE A 18 -0.05 -3.30 24.94
N ILE A 19 -0.46 -3.41 23.68
CA ILE A 19 0.31 -2.94 22.52
C ILE A 19 0.10 -1.43 22.27
N ILE A 20 -1.15 -0.95 22.45
CA ILE A 20 -1.51 0.44 22.15
C ILE A 20 -1.54 1.26 23.45
N ASN A 21 -2.52 1.01 24.32
CA ASN A 21 -2.64 1.62 25.64
C ASN A 21 -3.72 0.91 26.49
N ARG A 22 -3.72 1.17 27.81
CA ARG A 22 -4.67 0.57 28.74
C ARG A 22 -6.15 0.95 28.51
N GLY A 23 -6.39 2.10 27.88
CA GLY A 23 -7.72 2.60 27.53
C GLY A 23 -8.27 2.04 26.21
N PHE A 24 -7.55 1.16 25.53
CA PHE A 24 -7.97 0.59 24.26
C PHE A 24 -9.28 -0.21 24.41
N ASP A 25 -10.29 0.19 23.67
CA ASP A 25 -11.61 -0.41 23.65
C ASP A 25 -11.82 -1.27 22.40
N ARG A 26 -11.75 -2.57 22.56
CA ARG A 26 -11.93 -3.54 21.46
C ARG A 26 -13.35 -3.55 20.87
N SER A 27 -14.36 -3.01 21.56
CA SER A 27 -15.73 -2.96 21.06
C SER A 27 -15.88 -1.96 19.91
N LYS A 28 -14.95 -1.01 19.83
CA LYS A 28 -14.88 0.01 18.77
C LYS A 28 -14.11 -0.43 17.52
N LEU A 29 -13.61 -1.68 17.49
CA LEU A 29 -12.96 -2.20 16.30
C LEU A 29 -13.96 -2.37 15.15
N GLU A 30 -13.56 -1.91 13.99
CA GLU A 30 -14.33 -2.09 12.75
C GLU A 30 -14.48 -3.57 12.37
N GLY A 31 -15.58 -3.89 11.70
CA GLY A 31 -15.86 -5.23 11.18
C GLY A 31 -14.73 -5.79 10.30
N TRP A 32 -14.02 -4.92 9.59
CA TRP A 32 -12.84 -5.29 8.79
C TRP A 32 -11.74 -5.94 9.65
N THR A 33 -11.29 -5.27 10.70
CA THR A 33 -10.27 -5.78 11.64
C THR A 33 -10.71 -7.06 12.33
N ILE A 34 -11.99 -7.14 12.73
CA ILE A 34 -12.57 -8.34 13.34
C ILE A 34 -12.52 -9.52 12.38
N ASN A 35 -12.89 -9.33 11.11
CA ASN A 35 -12.92 -10.40 10.12
C ASN A 35 -11.50 -10.84 9.68
N LEU A 36 -10.54 -9.91 9.56
CA LEU A 36 -9.12 -10.27 9.36
C LEU A 36 -8.58 -11.11 10.51
N SER A 37 -8.90 -10.75 11.75
CA SER A 37 -8.54 -11.52 12.94
C SER A 37 -9.14 -12.94 12.93
N ARG A 38 -10.39 -13.09 12.48
CA ARG A 38 -11.04 -14.40 12.31
C ARG A 38 -10.38 -15.22 11.19
N LEU A 39 -10.00 -14.58 10.09
CA LEU A 39 -9.27 -15.21 8.99
C LEU A 39 -7.93 -15.77 9.47
N PHE A 40 -7.21 -15.02 10.30
CA PHE A 40 -5.97 -15.49 10.92
C PHE A 40 -6.21 -16.70 11.80
N LEU A 41 -7.19 -16.67 12.70
CA LEU A 41 -7.49 -17.80 13.59
C LEU A 41 -7.73 -19.10 12.82
N LYS A 42 -8.44 -19.04 11.70
CA LYS A 42 -8.67 -20.21 10.83
C LYS A 42 -7.39 -20.80 10.22
N LYS A 43 -6.33 -20.01 10.11
CA LYS A 43 -5.06 -20.37 9.44
C LYS A 43 -3.83 -20.21 10.33
N SER A 44 -4.01 -20.05 11.62
CA SER A 44 -2.94 -19.72 12.59
C SER A 44 -1.82 -20.76 12.64
N PHE A 45 -2.13 -22.03 12.38
CA PHE A 45 -1.13 -23.10 12.31
C PHE A 45 -0.07 -22.87 11.20
N LYS A 46 -0.35 -22.01 10.22
CA LYS A 46 0.60 -21.62 9.16
C LYS A 46 1.51 -20.44 9.56
N ALA A 47 1.23 -19.78 10.69
CA ALA A 47 1.92 -18.55 11.08
C ALA A 47 3.45 -18.69 11.19
N PRO A 48 4.04 -19.72 11.82
CA PRO A 48 5.49 -19.85 11.91
C PRO A 48 6.18 -19.87 10.54
N GLY A 49 5.66 -20.67 9.62
CA GLY A 49 6.20 -20.75 8.26
C GLY A 49 6.00 -19.47 7.44
N VAL A 50 4.93 -18.71 7.72
CA VAL A 50 4.69 -17.40 7.08
C VAL A 50 5.70 -16.38 7.56
N ILE A 51 5.97 -16.30 8.86
CA ILE A 51 6.96 -15.36 9.43
C ILE A 51 8.35 -15.62 8.86
N GLN A 52 8.75 -16.89 8.78
CA GLN A 52 10.03 -17.28 8.18
C GLN A 52 10.12 -16.85 6.70
N ARG A 53 9.06 -17.08 5.93
CA ARG A 53 9.00 -16.66 4.51
C ARG A 53 9.05 -15.14 4.35
N LEU A 54 8.42 -14.38 5.24
CA LEU A 54 8.45 -12.92 5.20
C LEU A 54 9.85 -12.37 5.48
N ARG A 55 10.58 -12.95 6.44
CA ARG A 55 11.98 -12.58 6.70
C ARG A 55 12.85 -12.86 5.46
N ARG A 56 12.77 -14.07 4.91
CA ARG A 56 13.49 -14.41 3.68
C ARG A 56 13.08 -13.54 2.49
N PHE A 57 11.86 -13.07 2.46
CA PHE A 57 11.38 -12.19 1.38
C PHE A 57 12.09 -10.84 1.39
N ALA A 58 12.41 -10.27 2.55
CA ALA A 58 13.15 -9.02 2.65
C ALA A 58 14.56 -9.16 2.01
N ASP A 59 15.24 -10.28 2.28
CA ASP A 59 16.53 -10.58 1.66
C ASP A 59 16.40 -10.71 0.14
N LEU A 60 15.45 -11.52 -0.34
CA LEU A 60 15.18 -11.69 -1.77
C LEU A 60 14.79 -10.39 -2.48
N TYR A 61 14.04 -9.52 -1.82
CA TYR A 61 13.68 -8.22 -2.38
C TYR A 61 14.92 -7.33 -2.52
N ASN A 62 15.79 -7.34 -1.51
CA ASN A 62 17.03 -6.57 -1.55
C ASN A 62 18.03 -7.08 -2.59
N ASP A 63 18.04 -8.38 -2.86
CA ASP A 63 18.90 -9.00 -3.89
C ASP A 63 18.58 -8.51 -5.31
N ILE A 64 17.35 -8.04 -5.58
CA ILE A 64 16.97 -7.45 -6.88
C ILE A 64 17.89 -6.27 -7.21
N PHE A 65 18.26 -5.48 -6.22
CA PHE A 65 19.08 -4.29 -6.37
C PHE A 65 20.57 -4.56 -6.57
N SER A 66 20.96 -5.81 -6.68
CA SER A 66 22.30 -6.18 -7.21
C SER A 66 22.39 -5.99 -8.73
N THR A 67 21.25 -5.89 -9.42
CA THR A 67 21.16 -5.79 -10.89
C THR A 67 20.47 -4.52 -11.40
N CYS A 68 19.81 -3.77 -10.54
CA CYS A 68 19.17 -2.49 -10.85
C CYS A 68 19.16 -1.62 -9.61
N ASP A 69 19.12 -0.31 -9.79
CA ASP A 69 19.12 0.67 -8.70
C ASP A 69 17.68 0.93 -8.21
N ILE A 70 16.72 0.91 -9.14
CA ILE A 70 15.32 1.26 -8.88
C ILE A 70 14.37 0.21 -9.46
N LEU A 71 13.38 -0.19 -8.67
CA LEU A 71 12.27 -1.01 -9.10
C LEU A 71 11.05 -0.11 -9.39
N LEU A 72 10.52 -0.18 -10.61
CA LEU A 72 9.36 0.58 -11.03
C LEU A 72 8.14 -0.34 -11.18
N ASN A 73 7.01 0.08 -10.61
CA ASN A 73 5.72 -0.59 -10.77
C ASN A 73 4.55 0.41 -10.63
N PRO A 74 3.33 0.05 -11.04
CA PRO A 74 2.17 0.87 -10.72
C PRO A 74 1.97 0.95 -9.21
N THR A 75 1.54 2.11 -8.69
CA THR A 75 1.18 2.23 -7.27
C THR A 75 -0.03 1.34 -6.94
N LEU A 76 -1.01 1.32 -7.84
CA LEU A 76 -2.25 0.56 -7.73
C LEU A 76 -2.52 -0.22 -9.02
N ALA A 77 -3.18 -1.36 -8.93
CA ALA A 77 -3.37 -2.26 -10.07
C ALA A 77 -4.45 -1.80 -11.07
N HIS A 78 -5.29 -0.87 -10.70
CA HIS A 78 -6.31 -0.28 -11.56
C HIS A 78 -6.65 1.16 -11.10
N PRO A 79 -7.32 1.97 -11.96
CA PRO A 79 -7.75 3.31 -11.61
C PRO A 79 -8.58 3.36 -10.33
N VAL A 80 -8.64 4.55 -9.71
CA VAL A 80 -9.40 4.77 -8.46
C VAL A 80 -10.87 4.32 -8.65
N PRO A 81 -11.37 3.42 -7.81
CA PRO A 81 -12.73 2.93 -7.91
C PRO A 81 -13.74 4.00 -7.47
N LYS A 82 -14.98 3.87 -7.91
CA LYS A 82 -16.09 4.72 -7.45
C LYS A 82 -16.31 4.57 -5.94
N LEU A 83 -16.81 5.63 -5.31
CA LEU A 83 -17.24 5.58 -3.90
C LEU A 83 -18.21 4.43 -3.67
N GLY A 84 -18.11 3.76 -2.52
CA GLY A 84 -18.90 2.59 -2.17
C GLY A 84 -18.34 1.25 -2.68
N TYR A 85 -17.42 1.24 -3.65
CA TYR A 85 -16.83 -0.02 -4.14
C TYR A 85 -16.10 -0.81 -3.05
N LEU A 86 -15.44 -0.10 -2.13
CA LEU A 86 -14.78 -0.65 -0.94
C LEU A 86 -15.47 -0.18 0.36
N GLY A 87 -16.74 0.22 0.26
CA GLY A 87 -17.48 0.78 1.39
C GLY A 87 -17.78 -0.24 2.50
N PRO A 88 -18.17 0.25 3.68
CA PRO A 88 -18.42 -0.58 4.87
C PRO A 88 -19.57 -1.57 4.68
N ASP A 89 -20.51 -1.28 3.77
CA ASP A 89 -21.66 -2.12 3.47
C ASP A 89 -21.33 -3.29 2.54
N VAL A 90 -20.12 -3.33 1.99
CA VAL A 90 -19.69 -4.44 1.14
C VAL A 90 -19.32 -5.64 2.03
N PRO A 91 -19.87 -6.84 1.75
CA PRO A 91 -19.51 -8.06 2.49
C PRO A 91 -17.99 -8.25 2.52
N PHE A 92 -17.45 -8.66 3.68
CA PHE A 92 -16.01 -8.75 3.92
C PHE A 92 -15.25 -9.52 2.84
N ASP A 93 -15.73 -10.71 2.44
CA ASP A 93 -15.02 -11.55 1.47
C ASP A 93 -14.88 -10.83 0.12
N LYS A 94 -15.94 -10.14 -0.32
CA LYS A 94 -15.94 -9.35 -1.55
C LYS A 94 -15.06 -8.12 -1.45
N ALA A 95 -15.15 -7.37 -0.35
CA ALA A 95 -14.28 -6.22 -0.10
C ALA A 95 -12.81 -6.63 -0.01
N PHE A 96 -12.53 -7.77 0.62
CA PHE A 96 -11.20 -8.33 0.76
C PHE A 96 -10.58 -8.73 -0.58
N GLU A 97 -11.35 -9.37 -1.45
CA GLU A 97 -10.93 -9.70 -2.81
C GLU A 97 -10.63 -8.43 -3.62
N ARG A 98 -11.53 -7.44 -3.58
CA ARG A 98 -11.36 -6.15 -4.27
C ARG A 98 -10.12 -5.41 -3.80
N ILE A 99 -9.93 -5.27 -2.49
CA ILE A 99 -8.73 -4.63 -1.92
C ILE A 99 -7.46 -5.36 -2.34
N ARG A 100 -7.42 -6.68 -2.24
CA ARG A 100 -6.26 -7.48 -2.61
C ARG A 100 -5.86 -7.27 -4.06
N ASN A 101 -6.84 -7.18 -4.96
CA ASN A 101 -6.59 -6.92 -6.37
C ASN A 101 -6.16 -5.47 -6.63
N TYR A 102 -6.71 -4.52 -5.88
CA TYR A 102 -6.41 -3.10 -6.01
C TYR A 102 -5.00 -2.73 -5.53
N VAL A 103 -4.57 -3.24 -4.37
CA VAL A 103 -3.26 -2.94 -3.78
C VAL A 103 -2.21 -4.01 -4.11
N ALA A 104 -2.27 -4.62 -5.28
CA ALA A 104 -1.47 -5.80 -5.61
C ALA A 104 0.05 -5.59 -5.52
N PHE A 105 0.56 -4.38 -5.72
CA PHE A 105 1.99 -4.05 -5.73
C PHE A 105 2.52 -3.55 -4.38
N SER A 106 1.77 -2.72 -3.66
CA SER A 106 2.18 -2.10 -2.39
C SER A 106 2.62 -3.08 -1.27
N PRO A 107 2.14 -4.34 -1.21
CA PRO A 107 2.62 -5.29 -0.21
C PRO A 107 4.11 -5.63 -0.29
N LEU A 108 4.76 -5.43 -1.43
CA LEU A 108 6.18 -5.74 -1.62
C LEU A 108 7.05 -4.93 -0.63
N GLN A 109 6.90 -3.61 -0.63
CA GLN A 109 7.66 -2.70 0.22
C GLN A 109 7.24 -2.83 1.69
N ASN A 110 5.93 -2.99 1.96
CA ASN A 110 5.43 -3.22 3.32
C ASN A 110 5.99 -4.48 3.98
N VAL A 111 6.32 -5.50 3.19
CA VAL A 111 6.87 -6.77 3.70
C VAL A 111 8.38 -6.75 3.78
N SER A 112 9.05 -6.14 2.79
CA SER A 112 10.50 -6.03 2.75
C SER A 112 11.05 -5.00 3.74
N GLY A 113 10.25 -3.99 4.10
CA GLY A 113 10.69 -2.83 4.87
C GLY A 113 11.53 -1.85 4.05
N ALA A 114 11.62 -2.07 2.74
CA ALA A 114 12.39 -1.22 1.84
C ALA A 114 11.61 0.09 1.52
N PRO A 115 12.34 1.17 1.19
CA PRO A 115 11.72 2.44 0.86
C PRO A 115 11.00 2.41 -0.48
N ALA A 116 9.94 3.21 -0.59
CA ALA A 116 9.26 3.46 -1.85
C ALA A 116 8.67 4.87 -1.89
N ILE A 117 8.58 5.44 -3.09
CA ILE A 117 7.93 6.70 -3.37
C ILE A 117 6.91 6.52 -4.50
N SER A 118 5.77 7.20 -4.40
CA SER A 118 4.76 7.23 -5.46
C SER A 118 4.64 8.62 -6.04
N LEU A 119 4.80 8.74 -7.35
CA LEU A 119 4.78 10.00 -8.07
C LEU A 119 3.62 10.01 -9.09
N PRO A 120 2.95 11.16 -9.31
CA PRO A 120 1.81 11.29 -10.22
C PRO A 120 2.27 11.52 -11.67
N LEU A 121 2.92 10.53 -12.27
CA LEU A 121 3.57 10.66 -13.56
C LEU A 121 2.64 10.44 -14.77
N GLY A 122 1.37 10.15 -14.56
CA GLY A 122 0.44 9.91 -15.64
C GLY A 122 -1.01 10.21 -15.29
N PHE A 123 -1.86 10.06 -16.31
CA PHE A 123 -3.31 10.17 -16.14
C PHE A 123 -4.00 8.99 -16.80
N CYS A 124 -5.08 8.55 -16.20
CA CYS A 124 -5.99 7.58 -16.80
C CYS A 124 -6.79 8.24 -17.93
N SER A 125 -7.39 7.45 -18.82
CA SER A 125 -8.25 7.94 -19.90
C SER A 125 -9.45 8.78 -19.45
N ASN A 126 -9.84 8.67 -18.18
CA ASN A 126 -10.90 9.46 -17.54
C ASN A 126 -10.38 10.72 -16.82
N GLY A 127 -9.11 11.11 -17.01
CA GLY A 127 -8.52 12.31 -16.42
C GLY A 127 -8.06 12.16 -14.97
N LEU A 128 -8.24 11.00 -14.34
CA LEU A 128 -7.75 10.77 -12.97
C LEU A 128 -6.22 10.53 -12.95
N PRO A 129 -5.49 11.05 -11.95
CA PRO A 129 -4.05 10.85 -11.86
C PRO A 129 -3.70 9.37 -11.68
N LEU A 130 -2.60 8.96 -12.32
CA LEU A 130 -2.01 7.64 -12.21
C LEU A 130 -0.71 7.72 -11.42
N GLY A 131 -0.65 7.03 -10.29
CA GLY A 131 0.57 6.90 -9.50
C GLY A 131 1.50 5.85 -10.07
N VAL A 132 2.77 6.21 -10.21
CA VAL A 132 3.88 5.30 -10.50
C VAL A 132 4.72 5.18 -9.24
N GLN A 133 5.00 3.95 -8.82
CA GLN A 133 5.77 3.67 -7.60
C GLN A 133 7.19 3.27 -7.97
N PHE A 134 8.13 3.87 -7.27
CA PHE A 134 9.55 3.54 -7.33
C PHE A 134 9.97 2.96 -5.99
N GLY A 135 10.66 1.84 -6.01
CA GLY A 135 11.25 1.19 -4.84
C GLY A 135 12.76 1.13 -4.97
N ALA A 136 13.48 1.20 -3.85
CA ALA A 136 14.93 1.06 -3.79
C ALA A 136 15.33 0.02 -2.75
N ALA A 137 16.62 -0.29 -2.64
CA ALA A 137 17.18 -1.12 -1.61
C ALA A 137 16.94 -0.52 -0.20
N PHE A 138 16.99 -1.36 0.82
CA PHE A 138 16.85 -0.91 2.20
C PHE A 138 17.92 0.15 2.55
N GLY A 139 17.48 1.31 3.08
CA GLY A 139 18.36 2.43 3.44
C GLY A 139 18.69 3.39 2.27
N HIS A 140 18.11 3.17 1.08
CA HIS A 140 18.37 3.97 -0.13
C HIS A 140 17.25 5.01 -0.40
N GLU A 141 16.69 5.62 0.65
CA GLU A 141 15.66 6.66 0.55
C GLU A 141 16.14 7.89 -0.23
N ARG A 142 17.43 8.21 -0.10
CA ARG A 142 18.04 9.37 -0.76
C ARG A 142 17.94 9.24 -2.28
N GLU A 143 18.24 8.08 -2.84
CA GLU A 143 18.19 7.83 -4.29
C GLU A 143 16.77 8.01 -4.84
N LEU A 144 15.75 7.59 -4.07
CA LEU A 144 14.36 7.82 -4.44
C LEU A 144 13.98 9.30 -4.44
N LEU A 145 14.50 10.09 -3.49
CA LEU A 145 14.25 11.52 -3.44
C LEU A 145 14.96 12.25 -4.56
N GLU A 146 16.22 11.91 -4.85
CA GLU A 146 16.98 12.49 -5.98
C GLU A 146 16.26 12.22 -7.30
N LEU A 147 15.84 10.96 -7.54
CA LEU A 147 15.04 10.60 -8.71
C LEU A 147 13.71 11.38 -8.79
N ALA A 148 13.04 11.55 -7.64
CA ALA A 148 11.77 12.28 -7.61
C ALA A 148 11.94 13.75 -8.01
N PHE A 149 13.01 14.43 -7.55
CA PHE A 149 13.33 15.80 -7.94
C PHE A 149 13.68 15.90 -9.43
N GLU A 150 14.49 14.99 -9.96
CA GLU A 150 14.81 14.95 -11.39
C GLU A 150 13.56 14.77 -12.25
N LEU A 151 12.65 13.88 -11.84
CA LEU A 151 11.41 13.64 -12.58
C LEU A 151 10.45 14.84 -12.49
N GLU A 152 10.38 15.51 -11.35
CA GLU A 152 9.57 16.73 -11.18
C GLU A 152 10.10 17.88 -12.01
N GLU A 153 11.42 18.06 -12.10
CA GLU A 153 12.06 19.06 -12.93
C GLU A 153 11.85 18.76 -14.43
N ALA A 154 12.04 17.51 -14.83
CA ALA A 154 11.90 17.10 -16.23
C ALA A 154 10.46 17.14 -16.73
N ARG A 155 9.49 16.86 -15.89
CA ARG A 155 8.06 16.86 -16.20
C ARG A 155 7.22 17.27 -14.99
N PRO A 156 7.11 18.59 -14.73
CA PRO A 156 6.30 19.10 -13.64
C PRO A 156 4.85 18.60 -13.72
N TRP A 157 4.31 18.19 -12.60
CA TRP A 157 2.91 17.78 -12.50
C TRP A 157 2.05 18.83 -11.81
N PRO A 158 0.78 19.01 -12.21
CA PRO A 158 -0.11 19.97 -11.57
C PRO A 158 -0.43 19.52 -10.15
N THR A 159 -0.38 20.46 -9.22
CA THR A 159 -0.90 20.23 -7.85
C THR A 159 -2.43 20.35 -7.85
N ILE A 160 -3.09 19.73 -6.86
CA ILE A 160 -4.55 19.84 -6.70
C ILE A 160 -4.97 21.32 -6.58
N VAL A 161 -4.18 22.14 -5.90
CA VAL A 161 -4.43 23.58 -5.72
C VAL A 161 -4.42 24.30 -7.07
N GLN A 162 -3.40 24.05 -7.89
CA GLN A 162 -3.29 24.64 -9.24
C GLN A 162 -4.46 24.19 -10.15
N GLY A 163 -4.86 22.93 -10.06
CA GLY A 163 -6.02 22.42 -10.82
C GLY A 163 -7.33 23.09 -10.41
N TYR A 164 -7.47 23.46 -9.14
CA TYR A 164 -8.65 24.16 -8.61
C TYR A 164 -8.69 25.64 -9.05
N GLU A 165 -7.55 26.33 -9.03
CA GLU A 165 -7.42 27.74 -9.43
C GLU A 165 -7.58 27.94 -10.95
N THR A 166 -7.12 26.99 -11.75
CA THR A 166 -7.20 27.09 -13.23
C THR A 166 -8.50 26.50 -13.80
N GLY A 167 -9.34 25.87 -12.99
CA GLY A 167 -10.53 25.15 -13.46
C GLY A 167 -10.21 23.93 -14.36
N ASN A 168 -8.95 23.61 -14.51
CA ASN A 168 -8.45 22.55 -15.39
C ASN A 168 -8.16 21.26 -14.62
N LEU A 169 -9.21 20.58 -14.19
CA LEU A 169 -9.11 19.28 -13.53
C LEU A 169 -8.81 18.13 -14.52
N ASN A 170 -8.75 18.42 -15.82
CA ASN A 170 -8.61 17.40 -16.88
C ASN A 170 -7.17 17.11 -17.29
N GLY A 171 -6.16 17.62 -16.59
CA GLY A 171 -4.76 17.20 -16.74
C GLY A 171 -4.15 17.43 -18.15
N THR A 172 -4.74 18.30 -18.97
CA THR A 172 -4.13 18.74 -20.23
C THR A 172 -3.08 19.80 -19.90
N PRO A 173 -1.80 19.59 -20.22
CA PRO A 173 -0.80 20.65 -20.08
C PRO A 173 -1.21 21.83 -20.98
N ALA A 174 -1.06 23.04 -20.47
CA ALA A 174 -1.21 24.27 -21.26
C ALA A 174 -0.15 24.36 -22.35
#